data_47c36f59df8a869cad86987f8a62492a
#
_entry.id   47c36f59df8a869cad86987f8a62492a
#
_cell.length_a   1.000
_cell.length_b   1.000
_cell.length_c   1.000
_cell.angle_alpha   90.00
_cell.angle_beta   90.00
_cell.angle_gamma   90.00
#
_symmetry.space_group_name_H-M   'P 1'
#
loop_
_entity.id
_entity.type
_entity.pdbx_description
1 polymer ?
#
loop_
_entity_poly.entity_id
_entity_poly.type
_entity_poly.pdbx_seq_one_letter_code
_entity_poly.pdbx_strand_id
1 'polypeptide(L)'
;MKRLVLLMATIALWSCSGNTDCGRTFTNVNKCMAPFGEDGKAVIFSAEGEGRIDNIYLCGDFDNWHHPGQCLMNIYCDGVLCVSGKIYELACLNMSYVDEKEYEKVFLETPLFSKFGAHNSISLDFRIPYYKSCKVELVQPEPGVRDQIWTTVRANTKPDIVWNGEKLPKGTLFKGIRTADRKVSSGDQYTLMETDRKSMVVGLNLFLNSETECSMEACIRAFNTLTDDVEYLSSGLEDFFLGTYYFDSGQFLGYKCGQTWLKREEGTVQLSAYRQFPDNPLCFNHPVKITVRNGEQNAIDSGSEMTDNIYLERGNAVIGAVCYYYEW
;
A
#
# COMPACT_ATOMS: atom_id res chain seq x y z
N MET A 1 65.68 -2.91 -40.47
CA MET A 1 65.05 -3.94 -39.64
C MET A 1 64.30 -3.27 -38.43
N LYS A 2 63.03 -3.05 -38.53
CA LYS A 2 62.21 -2.47 -37.44
C LYS A 2 61.59 -3.64 -36.68
N ARG A 3 61.94 -3.78 -35.42
CA ARG A 3 61.31 -4.78 -34.52
C ARG A 3 59.94 -4.25 -34.06
N LEU A 4 58.91 -4.94 -34.45
CA LEU A 4 57.53 -4.73 -33.97
C LEU A 4 57.39 -5.41 -32.60
N VAL A 5 57.22 -4.61 -31.52
CA VAL A 5 56.92 -5.14 -30.20
C VAL A 5 55.38 -5.31 -30.09
N LEU A 6 54.94 -6.56 -30.07
CA LEU A 6 53.53 -6.91 -29.89
C LEU A 6 53.22 -6.89 -28.39
N LEU A 7 52.51 -5.85 -27.95
CA LEU A 7 52.01 -5.75 -26.56
C LEU A 7 50.74 -6.59 -26.46
N MET A 8 50.82 -7.80 -25.91
CA MET A 8 49.64 -8.59 -25.53
C MET A 8 49.05 -8.00 -24.25
N ALA A 9 47.93 -7.29 -24.36
CA ALA A 9 47.11 -6.91 -23.24
C ALA A 9 46.29 -8.16 -22.81
N THR A 10 46.67 -8.80 -21.74
CA THR A 10 45.87 -9.81 -21.06
C THR A 10 44.73 -9.09 -20.35
N ILE A 11 43.55 -9.14 -20.99
CA ILE A 11 42.29 -8.75 -20.33
C ILE A 11 41.97 -9.88 -19.34
N ALA A 12 42.25 -9.64 -18.06
CA ALA A 12 41.75 -10.48 -16.99
C ALA A 12 40.20 -10.28 -16.90
N LEU A 13 39.46 -11.19 -17.53
CA LEU A 13 38.04 -11.32 -17.28
C LEU A 13 37.87 -11.80 -15.83
N TRP A 14 37.70 -10.85 -14.90
CA TRP A 14 37.14 -11.15 -13.60
C TRP A 14 35.71 -11.60 -13.86
N SER A 15 35.51 -12.90 -13.99
CA SER A 15 34.17 -13.50 -13.80
C SER A 15 33.85 -13.34 -12.32
N CYS A 16 33.06 -12.33 -11.98
CA CYS A 16 32.32 -12.33 -10.74
C CYS A 16 31.34 -13.49 -10.78
N SER A 17 31.81 -14.71 -10.49
CA SER A 17 30.94 -15.81 -10.08
C SER A 17 30.51 -15.55 -8.64
N GLY A 18 29.77 -14.47 -8.44
CA GLY A 18 28.95 -14.30 -7.23
C GLY A 18 27.94 -15.43 -7.27
N ASN A 19 28.08 -16.37 -6.35
CA ASN A 19 27.09 -17.41 -6.12
C ASN A 19 25.85 -16.70 -5.56
N THR A 20 24.98 -16.18 -6.46
CA THR A 20 23.73 -15.49 -6.10
C THR A 20 22.74 -16.58 -5.69
N ASP A 21 22.87 -17.01 -4.45
CA ASP A 21 21.84 -17.85 -3.84
C ASP A 21 20.56 -17.02 -3.66
N CYS A 22 19.59 -17.17 -4.56
CA CYS A 22 18.30 -16.47 -4.54
C CYS A 22 17.32 -17.04 -3.50
N GLY A 23 17.71 -18.07 -2.75
CA GLY A 23 16.79 -18.83 -1.91
C GLY A 23 15.89 -19.78 -2.72
N ARG A 24 15.04 -20.49 -2.04
CA ARG A 24 14.09 -21.43 -2.64
C ARG A 24 12.68 -20.89 -2.53
N THR A 25 11.99 -20.83 -3.67
CA THR A 25 10.56 -20.48 -3.73
C THR A 25 9.72 -21.68 -3.29
N PHE A 26 8.67 -21.44 -2.52
CA PHE A 26 7.65 -22.43 -2.16
C PHE A 26 6.26 -21.76 -2.12
N THR A 27 5.20 -22.58 -2.14
CA THR A 27 3.81 -22.09 -2.15
C THR A 27 2.96 -22.85 -1.17
N ASN A 28 1.95 -22.18 -0.63
CA ASN A 28 0.80 -22.79 0.03
C ASN A 28 -0.45 -22.49 -0.80
N VAL A 29 -1.26 -23.51 -1.08
CA VAL A 29 -2.42 -23.42 -1.99
C VAL A 29 -3.65 -24.03 -1.35
N ASN A 30 -4.74 -23.27 -1.28
CA ASN A 30 -6.08 -23.73 -0.94
C ASN A 30 -6.95 -23.71 -2.19
N LYS A 31 -7.26 -24.88 -2.74
CA LYS A 31 -7.92 -25.02 -4.06
C LYS A 31 -9.44 -24.85 -4.05
N CYS A 32 -10.11 -24.88 -2.89
CA CYS A 32 -11.56 -24.88 -2.86
C CYS A 32 -12.11 -23.81 -1.91
N MET A 33 -11.81 -23.92 -0.65
CA MET A 33 -12.24 -22.94 0.36
C MET A 33 -11.11 -22.72 1.34
N ALA A 34 -10.94 -21.48 1.79
CA ALA A 34 -10.13 -21.25 2.97
C ALA A 34 -10.73 -22.05 4.14
N PRO A 35 -9.91 -22.71 4.95
CA PRO A 35 -10.41 -23.57 6.05
C PRO A 35 -10.88 -22.73 7.24
N PHE A 36 -12.00 -22.02 7.09
CA PHE A 36 -12.57 -21.22 8.16
C PHE A 36 -13.08 -22.10 9.30
N GLY A 37 -12.68 -21.76 10.52
CA GLY A 37 -13.21 -22.36 11.74
C GLY A 37 -14.57 -21.77 12.14
N GLU A 38 -15.13 -22.28 13.23
CA GLU A 38 -16.40 -21.77 13.80
C GLU A 38 -16.29 -20.29 14.26
N ASP A 39 -15.08 -19.84 14.56
CA ASP A 39 -14.75 -18.45 14.92
C ASP A 39 -14.62 -17.51 13.70
N GLY A 40 -14.88 -18.02 12.50
CA GLY A 40 -14.78 -17.28 11.25
C GLY A 40 -13.36 -16.97 10.83
N LYS A 41 -12.35 -17.70 11.34
CA LYS A 41 -10.94 -17.50 11.00
C LYS A 41 -10.38 -18.65 10.19
N ALA A 42 -9.49 -18.31 9.25
CA ALA A 42 -8.73 -19.28 8.46
C ALA A 42 -7.26 -18.89 8.39
N VAL A 43 -6.37 -19.83 8.74
CA VAL A 43 -4.94 -19.65 8.50
C VAL A 43 -4.62 -20.17 7.09
N ILE A 44 -4.31 -19.27 6.16
CA ILE A 44 -4.01 -19.60 4.78
C ILE A 44 -2.51 -19.78 4.51
N PHE A 45 -1.66 -19.35 5.44
CA PHE A 45 -0.22 -19.58 5.39
C PHE A 45 0.37 -19.56 6.80
N SER A 46 1.28 -20.48 7.07
CA SER A 46 2.10 -20.49 8.26
C SER A 46 3.48 -21.03 7.93
N ALA A 47 4.51 -20.38 8.44
CA ALA A 47 5.91 -20.80 8.26
C ALA A 47 6.71 -20.51 9.52
N GLU A 48 7.65 -21.42 9.83
CA GLU A 48 8.66 -21.27 10.89
C GLU A 48 10.04 -21.05 10.25
N GLY A 49 10.91 -20.33 10.95
CA GLY A 49 12.23 -19.94 10.46
C GLY A 49 12.18 -18.61 9.69
N GLU A 50 13.24 -18.30 8.96
CA GLU A 50 13.34 -17.08 8.18
C GLU A 50 12.81 -17.26 6.75
N GLY A 51 12.27 -16.19 6.18
CA GLY A 51 11.79 -16.18 4.81
C GLY A 51 11.11 -14.88 4.43
N ARG A 52 10.45 -14.89 3.27
CA ARG A 52 9.72 -13.74 2.74
C ARG A 52 8.48 -14.20 1.98
N ILE A 53 7.33 -13.59 2.24
CA ILE A 53 6.20 -13.68 1.33
C ILE A 53 6.51 -12.81 0.11
N ASP A 54 6.31 -13.34 -1.08
CA ASP A 54 6.50 -12.61 -2.35
C ASP A 54 5.18 -12.27 -3.03
N ASN A 55 4.11 -13.05 -2.78
CA ASN A 55 2.81 -12.84 -3.39
C ASN A 55 1.72 -13.56 -2.59
N ILE A 56 0.56 -12.92 -2.47
CA ILE A 56 -0.67 -13.52 -1.96
C ILE A 56 -1.73 -13.32 -3.04
N TYR A 57 -2.18 -14.41 -3.64
CA TYR A 57 -3.28 -14.40 -4.60
C TYR A 57 -4.54 -14.94 -3.96
N LEU A 58 -5.64 -14.22 -4.16
CA LEU A 58 -6.97 -14.58 -3.67
C LEU A 58 -7.98 -14.45 -4.80
N CYS A 59 -8.92 -15.38 -4.85
CA CYS A 59 -10.04 -15.34 -5.77
C CYS A 59 -11.28 -15.84 -5.03
N GLY A 60 -12.39 -15.18 -5.21
CA GLY A 60 -13.67 -15.57 -4.63
C GLY A 60 -14.77 -15.60 -5.69
N ASP A 61 -15.88 -16.27 -5.37
CA ASP A 61 -17.05 -16.33 -6.24
C ASP A 61 -18.16 -15.46 -5.68
N PHE A 62 -18.72 -14.58 -6.51
CA PHE A 62 -19.78 -13.64 -6.12
C PHE A 62 -21.19 -14.22 -6.16
N ASP A 63 -21.43 -15.20 -7.00
CA ASP A 63 -22.83 -15.55 -7.36
C ASP A 63 -23.60 -16.24 -6.23
N ASN A 64 -22.89 -16.75 -5.20
CA ASN A 64 -23.54 -17.51 -4.12
C ASN A 64 -22.97 -17.25 -2.72
N TRP A 65 -22.06 -16.29 -2.52
CA TRP A 65 -21.23 -16.23 -1.32
C TRP A 65 -20.97 -14.79 -0.88
N HIS A 66 -20.80 -14.62 0.42
CA HIS A 66 -20.46 -13.33 1.01
C HIS A 66 -19.12 -12.83 0.47
N HIS A 67 -19.07 -11.57 0.21
CA HIS A 67 -18.07 -10.76 -0.41
C HIS A 67 -16.63 -11.03 0.12
N PRO A 68 -15.79 -11.80 -0.58
CA PRO A 68 -14.43 -12.10 -0.12
C PRO A 68 -13.59 -10.86 0.10
N GLY A 69 -13.87 -9.77 -0.62
CA GLY A 69 -13.22 -8.47 -0.43
C GLY A 69 -13.45 -7.85 0.94
N GLN A 70 -14.52 -8.22 1.65
CA GLN A 70 -14.82 -7.76 3.01
C GLN A 70 -14.06 -8.55 4.08
N CYS A 71 -13.51 -9.72 3.77
CA CYS A 71 -12.70 -10.47 4.72
C CYS A 71 -11.50 -9.65 5.16
N LEU A 72 -11.26 -9.59 6.47
CA LEU A 72 -10.08 -8.97 7.02
C LEU A 72 -8.88 -9.92 6.84
N MET A 73 -7.79 -9.42 6.30
CA MET A 73 -6.52 -10.12 6.25
C MET A 73 -5.60 -9.58 7.34
N ASN A 74 -5.03 -10.49 8.14
CA ASN A 74 -4.01 -10.19 9.12
C ASN A 74 -2.73 -10.98 8.80
N ILE A 75 -1.59 -10.29 8.72
CA ILE A 75 -0.28 -10.92 8.52
C ILE A 75 0.58 -10.60 9.74
N TYR A 76 1.04 -11.66 10.38
CA TYR A 76 1.93 -11.59 11.54
C TYR A 76 3.32 -12.08 11.13
N CYS A 77 4.34 -11.27 11.36
CA CYS A 77 5.74 -11.62 11.18
C CYS A 77 6.43 -11.56 12.54
N ASP A 78 7.07 -12.65 12.93
CA ASP A 78 7.78 -12.76 14.22
C ASP A 78 6.90 -12.40 15.43
N GLY A 79 5.59 -12.69 15.34
CA GLY A 79 4.59 -12.37 16.36
C GLY A 79 4.04 -10.93 16.29
N VAL A 80 4.56 -10.08 15.41
CA VAL A 80 4.12 -8.69 15.24
C VAL A 80 3.09 -8.60 14.11
N LEU A 81 1.97 -7.91 14.33
CA LEU A 81 1.02 -7.58 13.27
C LEU A 81 1.66 -6.59 12.28
N CYS A 82 1.82 -7.04 11.05
CA CYS A 82 2.51 -6.32 10.00
C CYS A 82 1.56 -5.74 8.95
N VAL A 83 0.55 -6.53 8.56
CA VAL A 83 -0.48 -6.09 7.61
C VAL A 83 -1.84 -6.38 8.22
N SER A 84 -2.76 -5.43 8.11
CA SER A 84 -4.15 -5.60 8.53
C SER A 84 -5.07 -4.67 7.75
N GLY A 85 -6.10 -5.24 7.12
CA GLY A 85 -7.13 -4.51 6.38
C GLY A 85 -8.06 -5.47 5.65
N LYS A 86 -9.22 -4.99 5.23
CA LYS A 86 -10.07 -5.76 4.33
C LYS A 86 -9.30 -6.02 3.03
N ILE A 87 -9.45 -7.20 2.45
CA ILE A 87 -8.69 -7.63 1.26
C ILE A 87 -8.77 -6.57 0.15
N TYR A 88 -9.95 -6.02 -0.11
CA TYR A 88 -10.12 -5.00 -1.13
C TYR A 88 -9.48 -3.67 -0.75
N GLU A 89 -9.56 -3.24 0.51
CA GLU A 89 -8.94 -1.99 0.95
C GLU A 89 -7.40 -2.05 0.86
N LEU A 90 -6.82 -3.24 1.05
CA LEU A 90 -5.40 -3.46 0.78
C LEU A 90 -5.04 -3.30 -0.70
N ALA A 91 -6.00 -3.42 -1.62
CA ALA A 91 -5.85 -3.15 -3.05
C ALA A 91 -6.47 -1.81 -3.47
N CYS A 92 -6.65 -0.87 -2.54
CA CYS A 92 -7.25 0.45 -2.76
C CYS A 92 -8.70 0.43 -3.26
N LEU A 93 -9.47 -0.61 -2.94
CA LEU A 93 -10.90 -0.71 -3.26
C LEU A 93 -11.69 -0.46 -1.98
N ASN A 94 -12.29 0.72 -1.86
CA ASN A 94 -12.97 1.12 -0.62
C ASN A 94 -14.22 0.27 -0.36
N MET A 95 -14.36 -0.22 0.86
CA MET A 95 -15.47 -1.06 1.29
C MET A 95 -16.37 -0.38 2.33
N SER A 96 -16.14 0.89 2.63
CA SER A 96 -16.93 1.63 3.62
C SER A 96 -18.14 2.34 3.01
N TYR A 97 -18.05 2.77 1.74
CA TYR A 97 -19.11 3.52 1.06
C TYR A 97 -19.30 3.16 -0.42
N VAL A 98 -18.60 2.14 -0.90
CA VAL A 98 -18.72 1.63 -2.28
C VAL A 98 -19.16 0.19 -2.24
N ASP A 99 -20.19 -0.18 -2.99
CA ASP A 99 -20.62 -1.57 -3.12
C ASP A 99 -19.54 -2.35 -3.88
N GLU A 100 -19.22 -3.55 -3.41
CA GLU A 100 -18.20 -4.42 -4.01
C GLU A 100 -18.46 -4.68 -5.50
N LYS A 101 -19.73 -4.73 -5.92
CA LYS A 101 -20.14 -4.91 -7.32
C LYS A 101 -19.65 -3.81 -8.26
N GLU A 102 -19.48 -2.61 -7.74
CA GLU A 102 -18.92 -1.50 -8.54
C GLU A 102 -17.49 -1.78 -8.98
N TYR A 103 -16.79 -2.66 -8.26
CA TYR A 103 -15.42 -3.07 -8.57
C TYR A 103 -15.32 -4.29 -9.49
N GLU A 104 -16.41 -4.97 -9.86
CA GLU A 104 -16.38 -6.16 -10.72
C GLU A 104 -15.62 -5.93 -12.04
N LYS A 105 -15.75 -4.75 -12.62
CA LYS A 105 -15.15 -4.36 -13.90
C LYS A 105 -13.79 -3.67 -13.77
N VAL A 106 -13.31 -3.49 -12.55
CA VAL A 106 -12.02 -2.83 -12.34
C VAL A 106 -10.89 -3.77 -12.69
N PHE A 107 -10.06 -3.34 -13.64
CA PHE A 107 -8.78 -3.95 -13.96
C PHE A 107 -7.69 -3.02 -13.47
N LEU A 108 -6.88 -3.51 -12.56
CA LEU A 108 -5.83 -2.76 -11.90
C LEU A 108 -4.56 -3.59 -11.84
N GLU A 109 -3.45 -3.05 -12.32
CA GLU A 109 -2.13 -3.65 -12.21
C GLU A 109 -1.15 -2.60 -11.69
N THR A 110 -0.59 -2.84 -10.52
CA THR A 110 0.34 -1.95 -9.84
C THR A 110 1.52 -2.72 -9.24
N PRO A 111 2.59 -2.05 -8.81
CA PRO A 111 3.72 -2.73 -8.17
C PRO A 111 3.40 -3.50 -6.89
N LEU A 112 2.37 -3.11 -6.14
CA LEU A 112 2.06 -3.71 -4.84
C LEU A 112 0.80 -4.57 -4.84
N PHE A 113 -0.13 -4.33 -5.77
CA PHE A 113 -1.38 -5.08 -5.84
C PHE A 113 -1.99 -5.01 -7.23
N SER A 114 -2.79 -6.02 -7.54
CA SER A 114 -3.51 -6.11 -8.81
C SER A 114 -4.90 -6.69 -8.60
N LYS A 115 -5.84 -6.29 -9.45
CA LYS A 115 -7.18 -6.87 -9.53
C LYS A 115 -7.52 -7.18 -10.97
N PHE A 116 -7.94 -8.41 -11.22
CA PHE A 116 -8.26 -8.86 -12.58
C PHE A 116 -9.67 -9.44 -12.65
N GLY A 117 -10.49 -8.84 -13.53
CA GLY A 117 -11.75 -9.40 -14.00
C GLY A 117 -12.87 -9.57 -12.99
N ALA A 118 -13.93 -10.21 -13.48
CA ALA A 118 -15.22 -10.33 -12.82
C ALA A 118 -15.26 -11.29 -11.61
N HIS A 119 -14.25 -12.14 -11.42
CA HIS A 119 -14.24 -13.13 -10.33
C HIS A 119 -13.44 -12.69 -9.12
N ASN A 120 -13.37 -11.37 -8.87
CA ASN A 120 -12.76 -10.80 -7.65
C ASN A 120 -11.38 -11.32 -7.30
N SER A 121 -10.55 -11.55 -8.31
CA SER A 121 -9.18 -11.95 -8.08
C SER A 121 -8.34 -10.74 -7.67
N ILE A 122 -7.69 -10.87 -6.53
CA ILE A 122 -6.72 -9.90 -6.00
C ILE A 122 -5.37 -10.59 -5.91
N SER A 123 -4.34 -9.91 -6.40
CA SER A 123 -2.94 -10.24 -6.13
C SER A 123 -2.33 -9.16 -5.26
N LEU A 124 -1.74 -9.53 -4.15
CA LEU A 124 -0.95 -8.65 -3.29
C LEU A 124 0.52 -9.06 -3.44
N ASP A 125 1.30 -8.20 -4.09
CA ASP A 125 2.71 -8.44 -4.42
C ASP A 125 3.64 -7.82 -3.36
N PHE A 126 3.21 -7.88 -2.11
CA PHE A 126 3.98 -7.42 -0.98
C PHE A 126 5.19 -8.33 -0.76
N ARG A 127 6.37 -7.75 -0.61
CA ARG A 127 7.58 -8.47 -0.19
C ARG A 127 7.70 -8.36 1.32
N ILE A 128 7.18 -9.35 2.04
CA ILE A 128 7.05 -9.30 3.51
C ILE A 128 8.11 -10.21 4.14
N PRO A 129 9.21 -9.66 4.67
CA PRO A 129 10.24 -10.45 5.32
C PRO A 129 9.80 -10.90 6.72
N TYR A 130 10.27 -12.09 7.13
CA TYR A 130 10.14 -12.60 8.49
C TYR A 130 11.41 -13.38 8.87
N TYR A 131 11.74 -13.43 10.16
CA TYR A 131 13.02 -13.96 10.63
C TYR A 131 12.86 -15.13 11.62
N LYS A 132 11.66 -15.36 12.15
CA LYS A 132 11.34 -16.46 13.07
C LYS A 132 10.08 -17.19 12.65
N SER A 133 9.04 -16.48 12.29
CA SER A 133 7.76 -17.07 11.88
C SER A 133 6.93 -16.09 11.07
N CYS A 134 6.03 -16.63 10.25
CA CYS A 134 5.02 -15.86 9.56
C CYS A 134 3.68 -16.58 9.57
N LYS A 135 2.60 -15.84 9.78
CA LYS A 135 1.22 -16.35 9.69
C LYS A 135 0.37 -15.37 8.90
N VAL A 136 -0.39 -15.87 7.93
CA VAL A 136 -1.45 -15.13 7.23
C VAL A 136 -2.80 -15.71 7.62
N GLU A 137 -3.65 -14.86 8.19
CA GLU A 137 -4.97 -15.20 8.70
C GLU A 137 -6.03 -14.37 7.97
N LEU A 138 -7.08 -15.01 7.52
CA LEU A 138 -8.31 -14.37 7.05
C LEU A 138 -9.36 -14.43 8.14
N VAL A 139 -10.15 -13.35 8.30
CA VAL A 139 -11.27 -13.27 9.22
C VAL A 139 -12.51 -12.84 8.45
N GLN A 140 -13.56 -13.67 8.50
CA GLN A 140 -14.85 -13.37 7.88
C GLN A 140 -15.54 -12.20 8.57
N PRO A 141 -16.28 -11.34 7.84
CA PRO A 141 -17.11 -10.30 8.46
C PRO A 141 -18.21 -10.89 9.36
N GLU A 142 -18.75 -12.04 8.98
CA GLU A 142 -19.78 -12.77 9.72
C GLU A 142 -19.36 -14.23 9.92
N PRO A 143 -19.09 -14.68 11.16
CA PRO A 143 -18.73 -16.07 11.42
C PRO A 143 -19.86 -17.06 11.02
N GLY A 144 -19.46 -18.22 10.52
CA GLY A 144 -20.38 -19.29 10.14
C GLY A 144 -20.92 -19.22 8.72
N VAL A 145 -20.61 -18.17 7.99
CA VAL A 145 -20.87 -18.07 6.56
C VAL A 145 -19.82 -18.87 5.79
N ARG A 146 -20.25 -19.58 4.75
CA ARG A 146 -19.30 -20.28 3.88
C ARG A 146 -18.80 -19.34 2.78
N ASP A 147 -17.62 -18.78 2.97
CA ASP A 147 -16.92 -18.05 1.89
C ASP A 147 -16.08 -19.02 1.08
N GLN A 148 -16.25 -18.98 -0.25
CA GLN A 148 -15.37 -19.69 -1.16
C GLN A 148 -14.24 -18.77 -1.57
N ILE A 149 -13.12 -18.88 -0.90
CA ILE A 149 -11.89 -18.13 -1.23
C ILE A 149 -10.81 -19.13 -1.60
N TRP A 150 -10.37 -19.06 -2.86
CA TRP A 150 -9.17 -19.76 -3.33
C TRP A 150 -7.96 -18.90 -2.99
N THR A 151 -6.96 -19.51 -2.42
CA THR A 151 -5.76 -18.76 -2.02
C THR A 151 -4.49 -19.45 -2.49
N THR A 152 -3.52 -18.64 -2.92
CA THR A 152 -2.15 -19.08 -3.16
C THR A 152 -1.21 -18.08 -2.50
N VAL A 153 -0.38 -18.56 -1.58
CA VAL A 153 0.69 -17.75 -0.99
C VAL A 153 2.03 -18.26 -1.52
N ARG A 154 2.76 -17.41 -2.23
CA ARG A 154 4.11 -17.67 -2.70
C ARG A 154 5.11 -17.02 -1.75
N ALA A 155 6.08 -17.78 -1.31
CA ALA A 155 7.12 -17.34 -0.39
C ALA A 155 8.51 -17.81 -0.83
N ASN A 156 9.53 -17.23 -0.23
CA ASN A 156 10.94 -17.57 -0.44
C ASN A 156 11.60 -17.86 0.91
N THR A 157 12.59 -18.73 0.92
CA THR A 157 13.35 -19.09 2.14
C THR A 157 14.34 -18.02 2.58
N LYS A 158 14.51 -16.92 1.81
CA LYS A 158 15.36 -15.78 2.19
C LYS A 158 14.53 -14.56 2.49
N PRO A 159 14.76 -13.90 3.64
CA PRO A 159 14.04 -12.71 4.04
C PRO A 159 14.49 -11.43 3.31
N ASP A 160 15.54 -11.51 2.50
CA ASP A 160 16.21 -10.36 1.93
C ASP A 160 15.28 -9.48 1.08
N ILE A 161 15.21 -8.21 1.40
CA ILE A 161 14.56 -7.18 0.60
C ILE A 161 15.66 -6.39 -0.11
N VAL A 162 15.59 -6.36 -1.43
CA VAL A 162 16.46 -5.53 -2.27
C VAL A 162 15.61 -4.49 -2.97
N TRP A 163 15.95 -3.22 -2.81
CA TRP A 163 15.28 -2.09 -3.44
C TRP A 163 16.31 -1.24 -4.18
N ASN A 164 16.12 -1.05 -5.49
CA ASN A 164 17.05 -0.34 -6.36
C ASN A 164 18.52 -0.81 -6.24
N GLY A 165 18.73 -2.11 -6.04
CA GLY A 165 20.05 -2.70 -5.86
C GLY A 165 20.61 -2.66 -4.44
N GLU A 166 19.97 -1.93 -3.53
CA GLU A 166 20.36 -1.83 -2.13
C GLU A 166 19.59 -2.86 -1.28
N LYS A 167 20.30 -3.61 -0.45
CA LYS A 167 19.71 -4.56 0.48
C LYS A 167 19.32 -3.83 1.77
N LEU A 168 18.05 -3.96 2.17
CA LEU A 168 17.58 -3.43 3.45
C LEU A 168 18.20 -4.21 4.63
N PRO A 169 18.37 -3.56 5.79
CA PRO A 169 18.98 -4.19 6.98
C PRO A 169 18.23 -5.45 7.43
N LYS A 170 18.97 -6.38 8.07
CA LYS A 170 18.35 -7.52 8.73
C LYS A 170 17.46 -7.05 9.88
N GLY A 171 16.29 -7.64 10.02
CA GLY A 171 15.27 -7.23 11.00
C GLY A 171 14.28 -6.20 10.46
N THR A 172 14.39 -5.84 9.18
CA THR A 172 13.40 -5.01 8.50
C THR A 172 12.01 -5.65 8.58
N LEU A 173 11.00 -4.84 8.95
CA LEU A 173 9.59 -5.22 8.93
C LEU A 173 8.88 -4.50 7.79
N PHE A 174 7.98 -5.18 7.12
CA PHE A 174 7.01 -4.53 6.21
C PHE A 174 5.75 -4.19 6.99
N LYS A 175 5.15 -3.03 6.73
CA LYS A 175 3.91 -2.58 7.36
C LYS A 175 2.90 -2.17 6.30
N GLY A 176 1.62 -2.49 6.57
CA GLY A 176 0.47 -2.12 5.75
C GLY A 176 -0.81 -2.26 6.56
N ILE A 177 -1.02 -1.37 7.54
CA ILE A 177 -2.17 -1.43 8.45
C ILE A 177 -3.19 -0.37 8.02
N ARG A 178 -4.43 -0.79 7.80
CA ARG A 178 -5.55 0.09 7.51
C ARG A 178 -5.85 0.96 8.74
N THR A 179 -5.79 2.27 8.60
CA THR A 179 -6.23 3.19 9.64
C THR A 179 -7.77 3.20 9.74
N ALA A 180 -8.32 3.42 10.91
CA ALA A 180 -9.76 3.58 11.07
C ALA A 180 -10.28 4.80 10.29
N ASP A 181 -11.49 4.71 9.74
CA ASP A 181 -12.17 5.86 9.16
C ASP A 181 -12.44 6.90 10.25
N ARG A 182 -12.01 8.13 10.03
CA ARG A 182 -12.13 9.22 11.00
C ARG A 182 -12.70 10.45 10.35
N LYS A 183 -13.69 11.07 11.02
CA LYS A 183 -14.18 12.41 10.66
C LYS A 183 -13.10 13.45 11.03
N VAL A 184 -12.66 14.19 10.02
CA VAL A 184 -11.60 15.21 10.10
C VAL A 184 -12.19 16.52 9.63
N SER A 185 -12.19 17.52 10.49
CA SER A 185 -12.68 18.87 10.16
C SER A 185 -11.70 19.59 9.23
N SER A 186 -12.19 20.59 8.52
CA SER A 186 -11.32 21.44 7.68
C SER A 186 -10.20 22.06 8.53
N GLY A 187 -8.97 21.96 8.07
CA GLY A 187 -7.76 22.41 8.75
C GLY A 187 -7.16 21.42 9.75
N ASP A 188 -7.92 20.40 10.18
CA ASP A 188 -7.41 19.37 11.09
C ASP A 188 -6.53 18.35 10.36
N GLN A 189 -5.62 17.73 11.12
CA GLN A 189 -4.72 16.69 10.62
C GLN A 189 -5.14 15.31 11.12
N TYR A 190 -4.96 14.31 10.26
CA TYR A 190 -5.13 12.91 10.59
C TYR A 190 -3.86 12.12 10.30
N THR A 191 -3.37 11.37 11.29
CA THR A 191 -2.16 10.55 11.15
C THR A 191 -2.45 9.29 10.33
N LEU A 192 -1.74 9.11 9.23
CA LEU A 192 -1.82 7.96 8.33
C LEU A 192 -0.82 6.86 8.72
N MET A 193 0.35 7.24 9.17
CA MET A 193 1.36 6.36 9.74
C MET A 193 2.27 7.12 10.70
N GLU A 194 2.84 6.40 11.65
CA GLU A 194 3.89 6.89 12.54
C GLU A 194 4.82 5.73 12.90
N THR A 195 6.13 5.99 12.91
CA THR A 195 7.14 5.03 13.36
C THR A 195 8.28 5.75 14.08
N ASP A 196 8.83 5.12 15.10
CA ASP A 196 10.01 5.56 15.84
C ASP A 196 11.32 5.05 15.21
N ARG A 197 11.23 4.37 14.07
CA ARG A 197 12.33 3.75 13.35
C ARG A 197 12.65 4.50 12.06
N LYS A 198 13.81 4.17 11.48
CA LYS A 198 14.08 4.48 10.07
C LYS A 198 13.07 3.77 9.19
N SER A 199 12.63 4.43 8.13
CA SER A 199 11.59 3.87 7.28
C SER A 199 11.72 4.24 5.82
N MET A 200 11.07 3.41 4.99
CA MET A 200 10.98 3.61 3.55
C MET A 200 9.54 3.36 3.12
N VAL A 201 8.82 4.43 2.78
CA VAL A 201 7.43 4.37 2.31
C VAL A 201 7.41 4.02 0.83
N VAL A 202 6.71 2.95 0.50
CA VAL A 202 6.63 2.40 -0.87
C VAL A 202 5.26 2.56 -1.51
N GLY A 203 4.25 2.95 -0.73
CA GLY A 203 2.91 3.21 -1.25
C GLY A 203 1.95 3.78 -0.22
N LEU A 204 0.91 4.45 -0.71
CA LEU A 204 -0.20 4.99 0.07
C LEU A 204 -1.50 4.77 -0.69
N ASN A 205 -2.49 4.17 -0.02
CA ASN A 205 -3.89 4.18 -0.41
C ASN A 205 -4.63 5.16 0.50
N LEU A 206 -5.44 6.03 -0.08
CA LEU A 206 -6.28 6.97 0.65
C LEU A 206 -7.75 6.76 0.29
N PHE A 207 -8.60 6.83 1.30
CA PHE A 207 -10.05 6.77 1.20
C PHE A 207 -10.63 8.05 1.78
N LEU A 208 -11.40 8.76 0.99
CA LEU A 208 -12.01 10.04 1.34
C LEU A 208 -13.50 10.01 1.01
N ASN A 209 -14.33 10.41 1.97
CA ASN A 209 -15.74 10.76 1.75
C ASN A 209 -15.98 12.13 2.38
N SER A 210 -16.19 13.15 1.56
CA SER A 210 -16.21 14.54 1.98
C SER A 210 -17.52 15.25 1.64
N GLU A 211 -17.91 16.14 2.54
CA GLU A 211 -19.02 17.05 2.40
C GLU A 211 -18.71 18.22 1.43
N THR A 212 -17.47 18.36 0.97
CA THR A 212 -17.01 19.43 0.08
C THR A 212 -15.89 18.98 -0.85
N GLU A 213 -15.85 19.52 -2.08
CA GLU A 213 -14.74 19.32 -3.02
C GLU A 213 -13.43 19.96 -2.52
N CYS A 214 -13.50 20.95 -1.64
CA CYS A 214 -12.29 21.59 -1.08
C CYS A 214 -11.40 20.62 -0.30
N SER A 215 -11.92 19.44 0.10
CA SER A 215 -11.10 18.40 0.70
C SER A 215 -10.11 17.77 -0.29
N MET A 216 -10.21 18.03 -1.59
CA MET A 216 -9.20 17.62 -2.57
C MET A 216 -7.92 18.45 -2.46
N GLU A 217 -8.00 19.66 -1.88
CA GLU A 217 -6.83 20.47 -1.50
C GLU A 217 -6.13 19.96 -0.22
N ALA A 218 -6.58 18.83 0.33
CA ALA A 218 -5.92 18.20 1.46
C ALA A 218 -4.49 17.80 1.09
N CYS A 219 -3.53 18.08 1.97
CA CYS A 219 -2.13 17.81 1.70
C CYS A 219 -1.57 16.68 2.56
N ILE A 220 -0.74 15.85 1.92
CA ILE A 220 0.05 14.83 2.61
C ILE A 220 1.33 15.47 3.12
N ARG A 221 1.64 15.24 4.40
CA ARG A 221 2.81 15.80 5.10
C ARG A 221 3.58 14.70 5.79
N ALA A 222 4.91 14.79 5.78
CA ALA A 222 5.76 13.98 6.62
C ALA A 222 6.54 14.90 7.58
N PHE A 223 6.49 14.58 8.86
CA PHE A 223 7.15 15.31 9.94
C PHE A 223 8.26 14.46 10.53
N ASN A 224 9.41 15.07 10.72
CA ASN A 224 10.43 14.53 11.61
C ASN A 224 9.93 14.69 13.05
N THR A 225 9.63 13.58 13.74
CA THR A 225 9.04 13.65 15.08
C THR A 225 10.03 14.05 16.18
N LEU A 226 11.33 14.20 15.85
CA LEU A 226 12.34 14.69 16.78
C LEU A 226 12.47 16.22 16.76
N THR A 227 12.16 16.86 15.62
CA THR A 227 12.35 18.30 15.41
C THR A 227 11.07 19.04 15.07
N ASP A 228 9.97 18.30 14.78
CA ASP A 228 8.72 18.82 14.23
C ASP A 228 8.84 19.48 12.84
N ASP A 229 9.99 19.33 12.18
CA ASP A 229 10.19 19.85 10.83
C ASP A 229 9.35 19.08 9.80
N VAL A 230 8.76 19.81 8.85
CA VAL A 230 8.10 19.23 7.68
C VAL A 230 9.15 18.88 6.63
N GLU A 231 9.33 17.61 6.34
CA GLU A 231 10.32 17.13 5.35
C GLU A 231 9.71 16.78 4.00
N TYR A 232 8.42 16.50 3.98
CA TYR A 232 7.67 16.27 2.77
C TYR A 232 6.33 16.98 2.87
N LEU A 233 5.95 17.68 1.81
CA LEU A 233 4.68 18.37 1.66
C LEU A 233 4.18 18.20 0.24
N SER A 234 2.94 17.69 0.08
CA SER A 234 2.22 17.79 -1.19
C SER A 234 1.41 19.08 -1.24
N SER A 235 1.02 19.54 -2.42
CA SER A 235 0.04 20.62 -2.58
C SER A 235 -1.37 20.10 -2.31
N GLY A 236 -2.06 19.50 -3.27
CA GLY A 236 -3.37 18.87 -3.08
C GLY A 236 -3.30 17.34 -3.14
N LEU A 237 -4.44 16.67 -2.92
CA LEU A 237 -4.55 15.23 -3.14
C LEU A 237 -4.42 14.88 -4.63
N GLU A 238 -4.98 15.71 -5.51
CA GLU A 238 -4.86 15.52 -6.94
C GLU A 238 -3.40 15.56 -7.40
N ASP A 239 -2.59 16.46 -6.87
CA ASP A 239 -1.16 16.52 -7.17
C ASP A 239 -0.42 15.34 -6.57
N PHE A 240 -0.74 14.98 -5.32
CA PHE A 240 -0.13 13.82 -4.69
C PHE A 240 -0.44 12.54 -5.48
N PHE A 241 -1.68 12.34 -5.95
CA PHE A 241 -2.09 11.16 -6.71
C PHE A 241 -1.93 11.32 -8.22
N LEU A 242 -1.31 12.43 -8.71
CA LEU A 242 -1.04 12.74 -10.11
C LEU A 242 -2.31 12.80 -10.98
N GLY A 243 -3.40 13.29 -10.42
CA GLY A 243 -4.72 13.29 -11.02
C GLY A 243 -5.10 14.57 -11.76
N THR A 244 -4.17 15.53 -11.94
CA THR A 244 -4.45 16.87 -12.45
C THR A 244 -5.45 17.65 -11.60
N TYR A 245 -5.68 18.93 -11.93
CA TYR A 245 -6.56 19.84 -11.20
C TYR A 245 -7.90 19.18 -10.84
N TYR A 246 -8.16 18.97 -9.55
CA TYR A 246 -9.37 18.35 -8.99
C TYR A 246 -9.81 17.04 -9.66
N PHE A 247 -8.85 16.30 -10.26
CA PHE A 247 -9.14 15.11 -11.07
C PHE A 247 -10.12 15.40 -12.25
N ASP A 248 -10.07 16.59 -12.83
CA ASP A 248 -10.98 17.01 -13.93
C ASP A 248 -10.86 16.14 -15.17
N SER A 249 -9.74 15.46 -15.36
CA SER A 249 -9.56 14.47 -16.42
C SER A 249 -10.34 13.17 -16.18
N GLY A 250 -11.03 13.06 -15.04
CA GLY A 250 -11.80 11.88 -14.64
C GLY A 250 -10.95 10.79 -14.01
N GLN A 251 -11.60 9.69 -13.69
CA GLN A 251 -10.97 8.51 -13.07
C GLN A 251 -10.00 7.84 -14.04
N PHE A 252 -8.82 7.47 -13.55
CA PHE A 252 -7.84 6.66 -14.28
C PHE A 252 -7.16 5.63 -13.39
N LEU A 253 -6.66 4.55 -14.00
CA LEU A 253 -5.92 3.48 -13.34
C LEU A 253 -4.55 3.35 -14.01
N GLY A 254 -3.54 3.86 -13.35
CA GLY A 254 -2.15 3.81 -13.81
C GLY A 254 -1.30 2.83 -13.00
N TYR A 255 -0.11 2.50 -13.52
CA TYR A 255 0.80 1.56 -12.85
C TYR A 255 1.27 2.03 -11.47
N LYS A 256 1.57 3.35 -11.32
CA LYS A 256 2.10 3.92 -10.06
C LYS A 256 1.08 4.73 -9.27
N CYS A 257 0.02 5.16 -9.89
CA CYS A 257 -1.01 6.01 -9.27
C CYS A 257 -2.32 5.89 -10.02
N GLY A 258 -3.41 6.20 -9.34
CA GLY A 258 -4.74 6.22 -9.94
C GLY A 258 -5.85 6.31 -8.90
N GLN A 259 -7.08 6.35 -9.38
CA GLN A 259 -8.28 6.33 -8.56
C GLN A 259 -9.09 5.09 -8.90
N THR A 260 -9.31 4.22 -7.94
CA THR A 260 -10.21 3.07 -8.08
C THR A 260 -11.67 3.48 -7.92
N TRP A 261 -11.91 4.64 -7.30
CA TRP A 261 -13.22 5.26 -7.17
C TRP A 261 -13.09 6.77 -7.17
N LEU A 262 -13.92 7.44 -7.96
CA LEU A 262 -14.10 8.88 -7.95
C LEU A 262 -15.58 9.18 -8.24
N LYS A 263 -16.27 9.78 -7.27
CA LYS A 263 -17.64 10.24 -7.42
C LYS A 263 -17.71 11.68 -6.93
N ARG A 264 -18.26 12.56 -7.75
CA ARG A 264 -18.48 13.98 -7.44
C ARG A 264 -19.95 14.28 -7.69
N GLU A 265 -20.68 14.68 -6.68
CA GLU A 265 -22.10 15.00 -6.76
C GLU A 265 -22.42 16.14 -5.81
N GLU A 266 -23.05 17.20 -6.33
CA GLU A 266 -23.57 18.32 -5.55
C GLU A 266 -22.56 18.93 -4.54
N GLY A 267 -21.30 19.04 -4.97
CA GLY A 267 -20.21 19.56 -4.15
C GLY A 267 -19.59 18.56 -3.18
N THR A 268 -20.12 17.34 -3.09
CA THR A 268 -19.51 16.26 -2.31
C THR A 268 -18.50 15.45 -3.12
N VAL A 269 -17.56 14.81 -2.47
CA VAL A 269 -16.58 13.95 -3.12
C VAL A 269 -16.37 12.64 -2.40
N GLN A 270 -16.36 11.54 -3.15
CA GLN A 270 -15.89 10.23 -2.70
C GLN A 270 -14.69 9.84 -3.55
N LEU A 271 -13.57 9.53 -2.88
CA LEU A 271 -12.32 9.20 -3.54
C LEU A 271 -11.68 7.97 -2.91
N SER A 272 -11.25 7.03 -3.74
CA SER A 272 -10.29 6.01 -3.38
C SER A 272 -9.12 6.11 -4.35
N ALA A 273 -7.96 6.50 -3.85
CA ALA A 273 -6.78 6.76 -4.68
C ALA A 273 -5.55 6.07 -4.11
N TYR A 274 -4.66 5.64 -5.00
CA TYR A 274 -3.38 5.05 -4.64
C TYR A 274 -2.21 5.76 -5.30
N ARG A 275 -1.10 5.81 -4.59
CA ARG A 275 0.21 6.14 -5.12
C ARG A 275 1.25 5.16 -4.61
N GLN A 276 2.08 4.68 -5.53
CA GLN A 276 3.16 3.75 -5.23
C GLN A 276 4.49 4.29 -5.72
N PHE A 277 5.55 3.96 -5.01
CA PHE A 277 6.90 4.49 -5.24
C PHE A 277 7.88 3.35 -5.54
N PRO A 278 7.71 2.62 -6.68
CA PRO A 278 8.54 1.46 -6.97
C PRO A 278 10.03 1.81 -7.21
N ASP A 279 10.29 3.02 -7.72
CA ASP A 279 11.64 3.45 -8.08
C ASP A 279 12.21 4.51 -7.11
N ASN A 280 11.33 5.36 -6.56
CA ASN A 280 11.70 6.50 -5.72
C ASN A 280 10.89 6.52 -4.42
N PRO A 281 11.14 5.61 -3.47
CA PRO A 281 10.43 5.57 -2.19
C PRO A 281 10.74 6.82 -1.36
N LEU A 282 9.82 7.17 -0.45
CA LEU A 282 10.09 8.22 0.53
C LEU A 282 10.90 7.60 1.68
N CYS A 283 12.14 8.06 1.84
CA CYS A 283 13.08 7.50 2.82
C CYS A 283 13.30 8.46 3.99
N PHE A 284 13.18 7.93 5.21
CA PHE A 284 13.38 8.68 6.46
C PHE A 284 14.39 7.94 7.33
N ASN A 285 15.48 8.63 7.67
CA ASN A 285 16.57 8.09 8.51
C ASN A 285 16.37 8.33 10.01
N HIS A 286 15.19 8.73 10.41
CA HIS A 286 14.78 9.08 11.76
C HIS A 286 13.29 8.74 11.96
N PRO A 287 12.74 8.84 13.18
CA PRO A 287 11.32 8.75 13.46
C PRO A 287 10.49 9.71 12.61
N VAL A 288 9.42 9.22 12.01
CA VAL A 288 8.57 10.00 11.09
C VAL A 288 7.10 9.78 11.35
N LYS A 289 6.31 10.84 11.18
CA LYS A 289 4.85 10.81 11.17
C LYS A 289 4.33 11.38 9.85
N ILE A 290 3.53 10.58 9.13
CA ILE A 290 2.84 11.01 7.92
C ILE A 290 1.38 11.29 8.25
N THR A 291 0.91 12.47 7.85
CA THR A 291 -0.45 12.93 8.07
C THR A 291 -1.09 13.37 6.77
N VAL A 292 -2.42 13.43 6.77
CA VAL A 292 -3.20 14.23 5.83
C VAL A 292 -3.87 15.37 6.59
N ARG A 293 -3.82 16.60 6.05
CA ARG A 293 -4.60 17.72 6.54
C ARG A 293 -5.79 17.92 5.63
N ASN A 294 -7.00 17.95 6.19
CA ASN A 294 -8.21 18.18 5.41
C ASN A 294 -8.34 19.64 5.00
N GLY A 295 -8.29 19.91 3.69
CA GLY A 295 -8.24 21.25 3.13
C GLY A 295 -6.89 21.94 3.33
N GLU A 296 -6.67 23.03 2.64
CA GLU A 296 -5.46 23.84 2.73
C GLU A 296 -5.74 25.12 3.51
N GLN A 297 -4.89 25.43 4.46
CA GLN A 297 -4.95 26.70 5.19
C GLN A 297 -3.95 27.64 4.55
N ASN A 298 -4.35 28.35 3.49
CA ASN A 298 -3.57 29.46 2.92
C ASN A 298 -2.08 29.22 2.63
N ALA A 299 -1.59 30.09 1.86
CA ALA A 299 -0.23 30.43 1.54
C ALA A 299 0.86 30.32 2.61
N ILE A 300 0.54 30.27 3.90
CA ILE A 300 1.51 30.08 4.97
C ILE A 300 2.23 28.73 4.84
N ASP A 301 1.52 27.70 4.36
CA ASP A 301 2.10 26.37 4.18
C ASP A 301 2.85 26.20 2.85
N SER A 302 2.50 26.99 1.84
CA SER A 302 3.10 26.94 0.51
C SER A 302 4.19 27.97 0.27
N GLY A 303 4.40 28.89 1.23
CA GLY A 303 5.34 30.02 1.09
C GLY A 303 4.89 31.07 0.09
N SER A 304 3.61 31.05 -0.37
CA SER A 304 3.04 32.06 -1.25
C SER A 304 2.21 33.07 -0.46
N GLU A 305 2.20 34.33 -0.88
CA GLU A 305 1.41 35.41 -0.27
C GLU A 305 -0.06 35.44 -0.74
N MET A 306 -0.66 34.31 -1.06
CA MET A 306 -2.07 34.27 -1.44
C MET A 306 -2.95 34.61 -0.24
N THR A 307 -3.59 35.74 -0.29
CA THR A 307 -4.32 36.35 0.83
C THR A 307 -5.79 35.97 0.91
N ASP A 308 -6.31 35.17 0.01
CA ASP A 308 -7.73 34.85 -0.04
C ASP A 308 -8.02 33.44 0.46
N ASN A 309 -8.82 33.37 1.51
CA ASN A 309 -9.33 32.16 2.19
C ASN A 309 -10.30 31.33 1.31
N ILE A 310 -10.09 31.28 0.02
CA ILE A 310 -11.01 30.66 -0.94
C ILE A 310 -11.21 29.16 -0.65
N TYR A 311 -10.24 28.51 0.01
CA TYR A 311 -10.25 27.07 0.26
C TYR A 311 -10.62 26.66 1.70
N LEU A 312 -11.06 27.62 2.52
CA LEU A 312 -11.59 27.37 3.86
C LEU A 312 -13.11 27.12 3.87
N GLU A 313 -13.68 26.60 2.79
CA GLU A 313 -15.04 26.11 2.92
C GLU A 313 -15.06 24.99 3.95
N ARG A 314 -15.83 25.26 5.00
CA ARG A 314 -15.94 24.42 6.18
C ARG A 314 -16.65 23.13 5.84
N GLY A 315 -15.90 22.10 5.54
CA GLY A 315 -16.43 20.77 5.30
C GLY A 315 -15.68 19.73 6.13
N ASN A 316 -16.42 18.70 6.52
CA ASN A 316 -15.81 17.54 7.13
C ASN A 316 -15.51 16.51 6.05
N ALA A 317 -14.44 15.77 6.26
CA ALA A 317 -14.15 14.58 5.47
C ALA A 317 -14.01 13.38 6.39
N VAL A 318 -14.52 12.23 5.97
CA VAL A 318 -14.19 10.95 6.58
C VAL A 318 -13.00 10.40 5.83
N ILE A 319 -11.89 10.21 6.53
CA ILE A 319 -10.61 9.82 5.94
C ILE A 319 -10.11 8.53 6.56
N GLY A 320 -9.61 7.64 5.72
CA GLY A 320 -8.88 6.44 6.10
C GLY A 320 -7.79 6.13 5.08
N ALA A 321 -6.81 5.30 5.46
CA ALA A 321 -5.68 5.01 4.58
C ALA A 321 -5.03 3.66 4.87
N VAL A 322 -4.22 3.18 3.92
CA VAL A 322 -3.20 2.16 4.14
C VAL A 322 -1.87 2.72 3.68
N CYS A 323 -0.93 2.90 4.58
CA CYS A 323 0.43 3.27 4.23
C CYS A 323 1.30 2.01 4.19
N TYR A 324 1.99 1.77 3.07
CA TYR A 324 2.89 0.64 2.88
C TYR A 324 4.33 1.12 3.05
N TYR A 325 5.04 0.53 3.99
CA TYR A 325 6.42 0.93 4.27
C TYR A 325 7.23 -0.22 4.88
N TYR A 326 8.53 -0.09 4.75
CA TYR A 326 9.50 -0.88 5.50
C TYR A 326 10.06 -0.04 6.64
N GLU A 327 10.33 -0.68 7.78
CA GLU A 327 10.99 -0.05 8.94
C GLU A 327 12.08 -0.95 9.51
N TRP A 328 13.18 -0.35 10.05
CA TRP A 328 14.33 -1.07 10.62
C TRP A 328 15.08 -0.30 11.71
#